data_19a49ad9550d2cb6820e8c67abdf7cea
#
_entry.id   19a49ad9550d2cb6820e8c67abdf7cea
#
_cell.length_a   1.000
_cell.length_b   1.000
_cell.length_c   1.000
_cell.angle_alpha   90.00
_cell.angle_beta   90.00
_cell.angle_gamma   90.00
#
_symmetry.space_group_name_H-M   'P 1'
#
loop_
_entity.id
_entity.type
_entity.pdbx_description
1 polymer ?
#
loop_
_entity_poly.entity_id
_entity_poly.type
_entity_poly.pdbx_seq_one_letter_code
_entity_poly.pdbx_strand_id
1 'polypeptide(L)'
;QFAATGRAADPMPSRISAWAVYDVFTVKDGEQIFLAAVSDKQWAIFCKAFGLEDMLADPRLATNNDRVLARDWMMPRLRAHLADRSAAELSAVFEQNELPFAPITRPQALFDDPHLNATGGLAPIRMNDGSMSKVPLMPFTLAGDRPGVRLQPPLLGEHTAALLAEVGYSDEAIARMLPSGVGAAA
;
A
#
# COMPACT_ATOMS: atom_id res chain seq x y z
N GLN A 1 -17.73 2.56 -21.86
CA GLN A 1 -17.92 1.19 -22.32
C GLN A 1 -19.41 0.93 -22.58
N PHE A 2 -20.29 1.06 -21.58
CA PHE A 2 -21.72 0.73 -21.74
C PHE A 2 -22.38 1.49 -22.92
N ALA A 3 -22.16 2.79 -23.04
CA ALA A 3 -22.72 3.61 -24.10
C ALA A 3 -22.27 3.18 -25.52
N ALA A 4 -21.06 2.59 -25.65
CA ALA A 4 -20.50 2.17 -26.91
C ALA A 4 -20.81 0.70 -27.25
N THR A 5 -21.01 -0.14 -26.25
CA THR A 5 -21.10 -1.61 -26.44
C THR A 5 -22.41 -2.23 -25.94
N GLY A 6 -23.24 -1.49 -25.21
CA GLY A 6 -24.43 -2.00 -24.53
C GLY A 6 -24.13 -2.95 -23.35
N ARG A 7 -22.84 -3.15 -22.99
CA ARG A 7 -22.42 -4.04 -21.89
C ARG A 7 -21.69 -3.27 -20.80
N ALA A 8 -22.03 -3.53 -19.56
CA ALA A 8 -21.31 -3.02 -18.42
C ALA A 8 -19.90 -3.61 -18.34
N ALA A 9 -18.99 -2.93 -17.66
CA ALA A 9 -17.69 -3.51 -17.33
C ALA A 9 -17.90 -4.65 -16.32
N ASP A 10 -17.13 -5.72 -16.48
CA ASP A 10 -17.15 -6.83 -15.52
C ASP A 10 -16.62 -6.35 -14.16
N PRO A 11 -17.20 -6.83 -13.03
CA PRO A 11 -16.70 -6.49 -11.71
C PRO A 11 -15.32 -7.09 -11.44
N MET A 12 -14.55 -6.46 -10.57
CA MET A 12 -13.33 -7.08 -10.04
C MET A 12 -13.69 -8.35 -9.22
N PRO A 13 -12.92 -9.44 -9.29
CA PRO A 13 -11.65 -9.63 -10.02
C PRO A 13 -11.78 -10.17 -11.46
N SER A 14 -13.00 -10.38 -11.97
CA SER A 14 -13.21 -10.96 -13.32
C SER A 14 -12.84 -10.01 -14.45
N ARG A 15 -12.55 -8.74 -14.14
CA ARG A 15 -12.15 -7.77 -15.16
C ARG A 15 -10.73 -8.03 -15.69
N ILE A 16 -10.60 -8.12 -17.00
CA ILE A 16 -9.30 -8.19 -17.67
C ILE A 16 -8.58 -6.84 -17.51
N SER A 17 -7.30 -6.89 -17.09
CA SER A 17 -6.47 -5.69 -17.02
C SER A 17 -6.30 -5.05 -18.41
N ALA A 18 -6.33 -3.72 -18.45
CA ALA A 18 -6.01 -2.98 -19.68
C ALA A 18 -4.51 -3.05 -20.03
N TRP A 19 -3.68 -3.45 -19.09
CA TRP A 19 -2.24 -3.59 -19.24
C TRP A 19 -1.79 -5.04 -19.02
N ALA A 20 -0.90 -5.48 -19.88
CA ALA A 20 -0.42 -6.85 -19.87
C ALA A 20 0.42 -7.16 -18.65
N VAL A 21 1.41 -6.32 -18.35
CA VAL A 21 2.28 -6.44 -17.18
C VAL A 21 2.00 -5.28 -16.23
N TYR A 22 1.08 -5.51 -15.31
CA TYR A 22 0.68 -4.61 -14.24
C TYR A 22 0.17 -5.49 -13.10
N ASP A 23 1.11 -6.01 -12.31
CA ASP A 23 0.78 -7.11 -11.39
C ASP A 23 1.79 -7.19 -10.24
N VAL A 24 1.41 -7.92 -9.19
CA VAL A 24 2.29 -8.28 -8.08
C VAL A 24 2.92 -9.65 -8.40
N PHE A 25 4.23 -9.71 -8.26
CA PHE A 25 5.02 -10.92 -8.42
C PHE A 25 5.50 -11.40 -7.06
N THR A 26 5.24 -12.67 -6.75
CA THR A 26 5.89 -13.36 -5.64
C THR A 26 7.25 -13.82 -6.12
N VAL A 27 8.28 -13.47 -5.37
CA VAL A 27 9.68 -13.65 -5.73
C VAL A 27 10.38 -14.47 -4.63
N LYS A 28 11.70 -14.51 -4.63
CA LYS A 28 12.48 -15.31 -3.68
C LYS A 28 12.03 -15.07 -2.23
N ASP A 29 12.04 -16.13 -1.44
CA ASP A 29 11.68 -16.12 0.00
C ASP A 29 10.26 -15.64 0.31
N GLY A 30 9.36 -15.66 -0.70
CA GLY A 30 7.97 -15.24 -0.58
C GLY A 30 7.79 -13.72 -0.48
N GLU A 31 8.83 -12.95 -0.77
CA GLU A 31 8.71 -11.50 -0.95
C GLU A 31 7.81 -11.17 -2.12
N GLN A 32 7.29 -9.96 -2.14
CA GLN A 32 6.41 -9.51 -3.22
C GLN A 32 6.90 -8.18 -3.77
N ILE A 33 6.82 -8.04 -5.09
CA ILE A 33 7.14 -6.79 -5.79
C ILE A 33 6.08 -6.52 -6.87
N PHE A 34 5.59 -5.30 -6.89
CA PHE A 34 4.75 -4.81 -7.98
C PHE A 34 5.63 -4.34 -9.13
N LEU A 35 5.25 -4.68 -10.36
CA LEU A 35 5.89 -4.23 -11.58
C LEU A 35 4.83 -3.74 -12.59
N ALA A 36 5.11 -2.61 -13.22
CA ALA A 36 4.35 -2.10 -14.34
C ALA A 36 5.24 -1.93 -15.59
N ALA A 37 5.01 -2.74 -16.61
CA ALA A 37 5.56 -2.54 -17.95
C ALA A 37 4.40 -2.38 -18.93
N VAL A 38 3.79 -1.18 -18.90
CA VAL A 38 2.49 -0.90 -19.54
C VAL A 38 2.60 -0.39 -20.97
N SER A 39 3.75 0.16 -21.36
CA SER A 39 4.02 0.60 -22.72
C SER A 39 4.90 -0.38 -23.48
N ASP A 40 4.87 -0.32 -24.81
CA ASP A 40 5.74 -1.15 -25.66
C ASP A 40 7.23 -0.82 -25.44
N LYS A 41 7.54 0.43 -25.12
CA LYS A 41 8.89 0.86 -24.74
C LYS A 41 9.33 0.19 -23.42
N GLN A 42 8.49 0.22 -22.40
CA GLN A 42 8.80 -0.43 -21.10
C GLN A 42 8.91 -1.95 -21.23
N TRP A 43 8.08 -2.57 -22.06
CA TRP A 43 8.19 -3.99 -22.40
C TRP A 43 9.54 -4.31 -23.02
N ALA A 44 9.98 -3.54 -24.01
CA ALA A 44 11.28 -3.73 -24.65
C ALA A 44 12.46 -3.54 -23.67
N ILE A 45 12.38 -2.55 -22.79
CA ILE A 45 13.37 -2.33 -21.73
C ILE A 45 13.39 -3.53 -20.77
N PHE A 46 12.24 -3.98 -20.30
CA PHE A 46 12.11 -5.13 -19.41
C PHE A 46 12.72 -6.40 -20.04
N CYS A 47 12.33 -6.74 -21.27
CA CYS A 47 12.85 -7.92 -21.94
C CYS A 47 14.39 -7.89 -22.08
N LYS A 48 14.95 -6.74 -22.44
CA LYS A 48 16.41 -6.58 -22.55
C LYS A 48 17.11 -6.69 -21.20
N ALA A 49 16.55 -6.07 -20.15
CA ALA A 49 17.13 -6.11 -18.81
C ALA A 49 17.18 -7.52 -18.22
N PHE A 50 16.27 -8.40 -18.66
CA PHE A 50 16.11 -9.76 -18.14
C PHE A 50 16.52 -10.87 -19.12
N GLY A 51 17.09 -10.54 -20.29
CA GLY A 51 17.54 -11.55 -21.26
C GLY A 51 16.36 -12.33 -21.87
N LEU A 52 15.25 -11.67 -22.13
CA LEU A 52 14.02 -12.24 -22.71
C LEU A 52 13.86 -11.83 -24.19
N GLU A 53 14.93 -11.90 -24.96
CA GLU A 53 14.96 -11.50 -26.36
C GLU A 53 13.98 -12.30 -27.22
N ASP A 54 13.76 -13.55 -26.87
CA ASP A 54 12.80 -14.41 -27.55
C ASP A 54 11.34 -13.94 -27.34
N MET A 55 11.01 -13.42 -26.14
CA MET A 55 9.71 -12.81 -25.88
C MET A 55 9.58 -11.43 -26.55
N LEU A 56 10.67 -10.69 -26.64
CA LEU A 56 10.69 -9.41 -27.34
C LEU A 56 10.49 -9.57 -28.85
N ALA A 57 11.03 -10.64 -29.44
CA ALA A 57 10.91 -10.93 -30.86
C ALA A 57 9.60 -11.66 -31.25
N ASP A 58 8.82 -12.11 -30.26
CA ASP A 58 7.58 -12.86 -30.55
C ASP A 58 6.48 -11.90 -31.06
N PRO A 59 5.98 -12.10 -32.32
CA PRO A 59 4.95 -11.23 -32.88
C PRO A 59 3.64 -11.25 -32.10
N ARG A 60 3.37 -12.31 -31.32
CA ARG A 60 2.18 -12.41 -30.43
C ARG A 60 2.28 -11.51 -29.20
N LEU A 61 3.42 -10.85 -28.99
CA LEU A 61 3.70 -9.94 -27.87
C LEU A 61 4.08 -8.53 -28.34
N ALA A 62 3.84 -8.22 -29.63
CA ALA A 62 4.31 -6.98 -30.25
C ALA A 62 3.72 -5.72 -29.62
N THR A 63 2.42 -5.72 -29.35
CA THR A 63 1.72 -4.57 -28.73
C THR A 63 1.21 -4.92 -27.33
N ASN A 64 0.90 -3.89 -26.52
CA ASN A 64 0.27 -4.13 -25.23
C ASN A 64 -1.03 -4.94 -25.35
N ASN A 65 -1.84 -4.70 -26.36
CA ASN A 65 -3.08 -5.45 -26.57
C ASN A 65 -2.81 -6.94 -26.86
N ASP A 66 -1.81 -7.23 -27.67
CA ASP A 66 -1.41 -8.61 -27.97
C ASP A 66 -0.93 -9.31 -26.69
N ARG A 67 -0.14 -8.63 -25.88
CA ARG A 67 0.32 -9.14 -24.57
C ARG A 67 -0.82 -9.34 -23.58
N VAL A 68 -1.85 -8.48 -23.60
CA VAL A 68 -3.06 -8.66 -22.76
C VAL A 68 -3.76 -9.97 -23.15
N LEU A 69 -3.91 -10.25 -24.44
CA LEU A 69 -4.50 -11.49 -24.93
C LEU A 69 -3.62 -12.73 -24.64
N ALA A 70 -2.32 -12.53 -24.53
CA ALA A 70 -1.34 -13.59 -24.26
C ALA A 70 -1.10 -13.85 -22.76
N ARG A 71 -1.77 -13.14 -21.83
CA ARG A 71 -1.49 -13.19 -20.37
C ARG A 71 -1.49 -14.62 -19.82
N ASP A 72 -2.38 -15.48 -20.28
CA ASP A 72 -2.55 -16.83 -19.74
C ASP A 72 -1.27 -17.69 -19.84
N TRP A 73 -0.49 -17.53 -20.88
CA TRP A 73 0.79 -18.24 -21.05
C TRP A 73 2.02 -17.36 -20.77
N MET A 74 1.93 -16.06 -21.01
CA MET A 74 3.02 -15.11 -20.80
C MET A 74 3.31 -14.89 -19.32
N MET A 75 2.27 -14.60 -18.50
CA MET A 75 2.46 -14.27 -17.09
C MET A 75 3.06 -15.41 -16.27
N PRO A 76 2.67 -16.68 -16.41
CA PRO A 76 3.35 -17.79 -15.73
C PRO A 76 4.85 -17.85 -16.03
N ARG A 77 5.24 -17.59 -17.27
CA ARG A 77 6.64 -17.55 -17.67
C ARG A 77 7.41 -16.41 -17.03
N LEU A 78 6.84 -15.21 -16.97
CA LEU A 78 7.43 -14.06 -16.28
C LEU A 78 7.56 -14.33 -14.77
N ARG A 79 6.53 -14.91 -14.15
CA ARG A 79 6.58 -15.28 -12.73
C ARG A 79 7.70 -16.26 -12.43
N ALA A 80 7.83 -17.32 -13.23
CA ALA A 80 8.91 -18.29 -13.08
C ALA A 80 10.30 -17.64 -13.27
N HIS A 81 10.43 -16.70 -14.22
CA HIS A 81 11.71 -16.02 -14.49
C HIS A 81 12.16 -15.10 -13.35
N LEU A 82 11.21 -14.51 -12.61
CA LEU A 82 11.51 -13.60 -11.49
C LEU A 82 11.58 -14.30 -10.13
N ALA A 83 11.08 -15.54 -10.01
CA ALA A 83 10.86 -16.24 -8.75
C ALA A 83 12.13 -16.46 -7.91
N ASP A 84 13.29 -16.65 -8.55
CA ASP A 84 14.55 -16.97 -7.88
C ASP A 84 15.37 -15.74 -7.47
N ARG A 85 14.86 -14.54 -7.75
CA ARG A 85 15.52 -13.26 -7.42
C ARG A 85 14.85 -12.62 -6.21
N SER A 86 15.62 -11.95 -5.36
CA SER A 86 15.07 -11.18 -4.23
C SER A 86 14.38 -9.89 -4.70
N ALA A 87 13.47 -9.37 -3.89
CA ALA A 87 12.83 -8.07 -4.18
C ALA A 87 13.86 -6.93 -4.26
N ALA A 88 14.94 -7.00 -3.47
CA ALA A 88 16.01 -6.00 -3.50
C ALA A 88 16.81 -6.03 -4.82
N GLU A 89 17.19 -7.24 -5.30
CA GLU A 89 17.88 -7.39 -6.60
C GLU A 89 17.00 -6.89 -7.76
N LEU A 90 15.70 -7.25 -7.74
CA LEU A 90 14.76 -6.79 -8.77
C LEU A 90 14.55 -5.29 -8.70
N SER A 91 14.42 -4.71 -7.51
CA SER A 91 14.29 -3.26 -7.32
C SER A 91 15.47 -2.51 -7.94
N ALA A 92 16.70 -2.97 -7.70
CA ALA A 92 17.89 -2.36 -8.29
C ALA A 92 17.89 -2.40 -9.83
N VAL A 93 17.48 -3.53 -10.42
CA VAL A 93 17.36 -3.65 -11.89
C VAL A 93 16.25 -2.75 -12.43
N PHE A 94 15.09 -2.70 -11.78
CA PHE A 94 13.98 -1.86 -12.24
C PHE A 94 14.32 -0.38 -12.13
N GLU A 95 14.95 0.05 -11.05
CA GLU A 95 15.39 1.43 -10.86
C GLU A 95 16.43 1.85 -11.91
N GLN A 96 17.45 1.01 -12.14
CA GLN A 96 18.46 1.26 -13.16
C GLN A 96 17.89 1.40 -14.58
N ASN A 97 16.78 0.72 -14.85
CA ASN A 97 16.10 0.71 -16.16
C ASN A 97 14.87 1.62 -16.23
N GLU A 98 14.63 2.44 -15.21
CA GLU A 98 13.49 3.37 -15.14
C GLU A 98 12.12 2.66 -15.34
N LEU A 99 12.00 1.43 -14.88
CA LEU A 99 10.74 0.69 -14.90
C LEU A 99 9.94 1.00 -13.64
N PRO A 100 8.64 1.29 -13.74
CA PRO A 100 7.79 1.51 -12.57
C PRO A 100 7.62 0.23 -11.74
N PHE A 101 7.98 0.30 -10.48
CA PHE A 101 7.87 -0.81 -9.52
C PHE A 101 7.60 -0.31 -8.11
N ALA A 102 7.19 -1.22 -7.23
CA ALA A 102 7.13 -1.00 -5.80
C ALA A 102 7.31 -2.31 -5.03
N PRO A 103 8.25 -2.41 -4.08
CA PRO A 103 8.26 -3.51 -3.12
C PRO A 103 6.97 -3.50 -2.30
N ILE A 104 6.39 -4.67 -2.06
CA ILE A 104 5.23 -4.80 -1.19
C ILE A 104 5.73 -5.00 0.23
N THR A 105 5.73 -3.93 0.98
CA THR A 105 6.23 -3.90 2.35
C THR A 105 5.17 -4.39 3.33
N ARG A 106 5.56 -5.24 4.27
CA ARG A 106 4.67 -5.67 5.37
C ARG A 106 4.45 -4.53 6.35
N PRO A 107 3.27 -4.39 6.97
CA PRO A 107 2.96 -3.28 7.87
C PRO A 107 3.99 -3.09 9.01
N GLN A 108 4.50 -4.16 9.60
CA GLN A 108 5.51 -4.08 10.66
C GLN A 108 6.84 -3.49 10.21
N ALA A 109 7.21 -3.63 8.94
CA ALA A 109 8.45 -3.07 8.40
C ALA A 109 8.41 -1.54 8.28
N LEU A 110 7.23 -0.91 8.41
CA LEU A 110 7.10 0.55 8.42
C LEU A 110 7.84 1.20 9.62
N PHE A 111 8.00 0.47 10.73
CA PHE A 111 8.73 1.00 11.90
C PHE A 111 10.21 1.24 11.61
N ASP A 112 10.78 0.46 10.71
CA ASP A 112 12.18 0.52 10.30
C ASP A 112 12.37 1.20 8.93
N ASP A 113 11.29 1.70 8.32
CA ASP A 113 11.36 2.35 7.01
C ASP A 113 12.27 3.60 7.07
N PRO A 114 13.35 3.64 6.24
CA PRO A 114 14.32 4.71 6.28
C PRO A 114 13.72 6.08 5.96
N HIS A 115 12.77 6.15 5.02
CA HIS A 115 12.12 7.41 4.62
C HIS A 115 11.22 7.94 5.73
N LEU A 116 10.38 7.09 6.34
CA LEU A 116 9.50 7.49 7.44
C LEU A 116 10.30 7.96 8.65
N ASN A 117 11.41 7.28 8.97
CA ASN A 117 12.27 7.67 10.07
C ASN A 117 13.03 8.99 9.77
N ALA A 118 13.61 9.15 8.57
CA ALA A 118 14.34 10.35 8.19
C ALA A 118 13.46 11.61 8.08
N THR A 119 12.21 11.43 7.69
CA THR A 119 11.26 12.56 7.47
C THR A 119 10.36 12.85 8.68
N GLY A 120 10.55 12.16 9.81
CA GLY A 120 9.64 12.27 10.96
C GLY A 120 8.23 11.80 10.66
N GLY A 121 8.09 10.81 9.76
CA GLY A 121 6.82 10.25 9.34
C GLY A 121 6.16 9.30 10.35
N LEU A 122 6.81 9.02 11.48
CA LEU A 122 6.30 8.20 12.58
C LEU A 122 6.17 9.05 13.85
N ALA A 123 5.04 8.92 14.55
CA ALA A 123 4.82 9.58 15.84
C ALA A 123 4.59 8.57 16.97
N PRO A 124 5.08 8.85 18.19
CA PRO A 124 4.83 7.99 19.34
C PRO A 124 3.36 8.06 19.76
N ILE A 125 2.81 6.92 20.14
CA ILE A 125 1.50 6.78 20.78
C ILE A 125 1.60 5.88 22.02
N ARG A 126 0.74 6.15 23.00
CA ARG A 126 0.55 5.29 24.17
C ARG A 126 -0.50 4.22 23.83
N MET A 127 -0.18 2.98 24.09
CA MET A 127 -1.12 1.86 23.98
C MET A 127 -1.97 1.72 25.25
N ASN A 128 -3.08 0.99 25.17
CA ASN A 128 -3.99 0.80 26.31
C ASN A 128 -3.36 0.07 27.51
N ASP A 129 -2.32 -0.71 27.28
CA ASP A 129 -1.54 -1.39 28.34
C ASP A 129 -0.44 -0.50 28.95
N GLY A 130 -0.37 0.77 28.52
CA GLY A 130 0.64 1.74 28.98
C GLY A 130 1.96 1.67 28.21
N SER A 131 2.16 0.71 27.33
CA SER A 131 3.35 0.63 26.47
C SER A 131 3.37 1.73 25.41
N MET A 132 4.55 2.03 24.88
CA MET A 132 4.71 3.00 23.79
C MET A 132 4.87 2.27 22.46
N SER A 133 4.19 2.77 21.44
CA SER A 133 4.34 2.36 20.04
C SER A 133 4.50 3.58 19.15
N LYS A 134 4.52 3.37 17.82
CA LYS A 134 4.54 4.44 16.83
C LYS A 134 3.43 4.23 15.81
N VAL A 135 2.96 5.32 15.21
CA VAL A 135 2.00 5.26 14.07
C VAL A 135 2.53 6.12 12.93
N PRO A 136 2.28 5.73 11.67
CA PRO A 136 2.54 6.59 10.54
C PRO A 136 1.66 7.85 10.61
N LEU A 137 2.27 9.00 10.39
CA LEU A 137 1.56 10.26 10.22
C LEU A 137 0.97 10.39 8.82
N MET A 138 0.02 11.30 8.66
CA MET A 138 -0.55 11.61 7.34
C MET A 138 0.56 12.05 6.37
N PRO A 139 0.55 11.56 5.10
CA PRO A 139 1.61 11.83 4.12
C PRO A 139 1.44 13.19 3.41
N PHE A 140 1.00 14.21 4.13
CA PHE A 140 0.86 15.57 3.61
C PHE A 140 1.23 16.61 4.66
N THR A 141 1.51 17.82 4.21
CA THR A 141 1.67 19.02 5.04
C THR A 141 0.51 19.98 4.80
N LEU A 142 0.10 20.71 5.83
CA LEU A 142 -0.90 21.74 5.78
C LEU A 142 -0.28 23.05 6.28
N ALA A 143 -0.29 24.09 5.44
CA ALA A 143 0.36 25.36 5.74
C ALA A 143 1.85 25.25 6.18
N GLY A 144 2.56 24.25 5.63
CA GLY A 144 3.97 24.00 5.95
C GLY A 144 4.20 22.99 7.06
N ASP A 145 3.20 22.65 7.85
CA ASP A 145 3.30 21.72 8.97
C ASP A 145 2.66 20.37 8.68
N ARG A 146 3.29 19.28 9.12
CA ARG A 146 2.70 17.94 9.08
C ARG A 146 1.78 17.77 10.30
N PRO A 147 0.48 17.40 10.11
CA PRO A 147 -0.39 17.07 11.22
C PRO A 147 0.18 15.93 12.08
N GLY A 148 0.37 16.17 13.37
CA GLY A 148 0.85 15.20 14.34
C GLY A 148 -0.28 14.48 15.07
N VAL A 149 0.09 13.67 16.07
CA VAL A 149 -0.87 13.05 16.99
C VAL A 149 -1.35 14.12 17.96
N ARG A 150 -2.61 14.55 17.81
CA ARG A 150 -3.22 15.57 18.65
C ARG A 150 -3.71 15.01 20.00
N LEU A 151 -4.28 13.81 19.97
CA LEU A 151 -4.78 13.11 21.16
C LEU A 151 -4.24 11.68 21.14
N GLN A 152 -3.94 11.16 22.30
CA GLN A 152 -3.57 9.75 22.44
C GLN A 152 -4.80 8.85 22.28
N PRO A 153 -4.65 7.57 21.93
CA PRO A 153 -5.75 6.61 21.96
C PRO A 153 -6.39 6.59 23.34
N PRO A 154 -7.71 6.83 23.46
CA PRO A 154 -8.34 6.95 24.76
C PRO A 154 -8.52 5.59 25.44
N LEU A 155 -8.43 5.56 26.75
CA LEU A 155 -8.95 4.45 27.54
C LEU A 155 -10.48 4.45 27.55
N LEU A 156 -11.07 3.29 27.86
CA LEU A 156 -12.53 3.19 27.95
C LEU A 156 -13.06 4.18 29.00
N GLY A 157 -13.94 5.08 28.55
CA GLY A 157 -14.55 6.09 29.40
C GLY A 157 -13.71 7.36 29.67
N GLU A 158 -12.47 7.43 29.19
CA GLU A 158 -11.54 8.55 29.47
C GLU A 158 -12.13 9.94 29.18
N HIS A 159 -12.94 10.06 28.11
CA HIS A 159 -13.53 11.35 27.71
C HIS A 159 -15.01 11.50 28.09
N THR A 160 -15.62 10.52 28.76
CA THR A 160 -17.07 10.49 29.00
C THR A 160 -17.54 11.70 29.80
N ALA A 161 -16.86 12.05 30.88
CA ALA A 161 -17.23 13.21 31.67
C ALA A 161 -17.15 14.53 30.90
N ALA A 162 -16.05 14.71 30.15
CA ALA A 162 -15.84 15.91 29.33
C ALA A 162 -16.91 16.05 28.24
N LEU A 163 -17.23 14.97 27.55
CA LEU A 163 -18.27 14.97 26.51
C LEU A 163 -19.68 15.23 27.07
N LEU A 164 -20.00 14.69 28.25
CA LEU A 164 -21.28 14.96 28.92
C LEU A 164 -21.37 16.43 29.36
N ALA A 165 -20.29 17.02 29.89
CA ALA A 165 -20.22 18.44 30.21
C ALA A 165 -20.39 19.33 28.98
N GLU A 166 -19.76 18.97 27.85
CA GLU A 166 -19.86 19.71 26.58
C GLU A 166 -21.30 19.77 26.05
N VAL A 167 -22.09 18.70 26.24
CA VAL A 167 -23.52 18.67 25.87
C VAL A 167 -24.47 19.21 26.96
N GLY A 168 -23.94 19.81 28.04
CA GLY A 168 -24.69 20.60 29.01
C GLY A 168 -25.16 19.86 30.27
N TYR A 169 -24.65 18.67 30.59
CA TYR A 169 -24.93 18.03 31.88
C TYR A 169 -24.15 18.69 33.00
N SER A 170 -24.79 18.83 34.16
CA SER A 170 -24.09 19.35 35.39
C SER A 170 -23.14 18.28 35.96
N ASP A 171 -22.12 18.71 36.70
CA ASP A 171 -21.15 17.82 37.34
C ASP A 171 -21.86 16.80 38.27
N GLU A 172 -22.92 17.20 38.97
CA GLU A 172 -23.69 16.26 39.81
C GLU A 172 -24.49 15.23 39.00
N ALA A 173 -24.96 15.60 37.79
CA ALA A 173 -25.62 14.66 36.89
C ALA A 173 -24.60 13.67 36.30
N ILE A 174 -23.41 14.17 35.89
CA ILE A 174 -22.33 13.35 35.37
C ILE A 174 -21.85 12.36 36.43
N ALA A 175 -21.61 12.80 37.66
CA ALA A 175 -21.20 11.94 38.76
C ALA A 175 -22.18 10.81 39.06
N ARG A 176 -23.49 11.03 38.85
CA ARG A 176 -24.50 10.00 39.02
C ARG A 176 -24.59 9.00 37.87
N MET A 177 -24.16 9.40 36.66
CA MET A 177 -24.15 8.55 35.47
C MET A 177 -22.91 7.66 35.37
N LEU A 178 -21.78 8.14 35.92
CA LEU A 178 -20.52 7.40 35.82
C LEU A 178 -20.39 6.42 36.97
N PRO A 179 -20.11 5.14 36.73
CA PRO A 179 -19.75 4.19 37.79
C PRO A 179 -18.51 4.67 38.56
N SER A 180 -18.48 4.39 39.86
CA SER A 180 -17.32 4.71 40.68
C SER A 180 -16.04 4.07 40.12
N GLY A 181 -15.10 4.87 39.62
CA GLY A 181 -13.85 4.41 38.99
C GLY A 181 -13.70 4.60 37.49
N VAL A 182 -14.75 5.04 36.80
CA VAL A 182 -14.67 5.40 35.35
C VAL A 182 -14.47 6.94 35.29
N GLY A 183 -13.30 7.38 34.80
CA GLY A 183 -13.03 8.78 34.58
C GLY A 183 -11.95 9.40 35.48
N ALA A 184 -11.27 8.62 36.29
CA ALA A 184 -10.09 9.07 37.07
C ALA A 184 -8.78 8.54 36.44
N ALA A 185 -8.49 8.95 35.22
CA ALA A 185 -7.13 8.93 34.68
C ALA A 185 -6.63 10.39 34.76
N ALA A 186 -5.75 10.67 35.72
CA ALA A 186 -5.01 11.91 35.83
C ALA A 186 -3.98 12.07 34.74
#